data_6567e5f3339b6a4b9cc3e2b1f1946f5b
#
_entry.id   6567e5f3339b6a4b9cc3e2b1f1946f5b
#
_cell.length_a   1.000
_cell.length_b   1.000
_cell.length_c   1.000
_cell.angle_alpha   90.00
_cell.angle_beta   90.00
_cell.angle_gamma   90.00
#
_symmetry.space_group_name_H-M   'P 1'
#
loop_
_entity.id
_entity.type
_entity.pdbx_description
1 polymer ?
#
loop_
_entity_poly.entity_id
_entity_poly.type
_entity_poly.pdbx_seq_one_letter_code
_entity_poly.pdbx_strand_id
1 'polypeptide(L)'
;MNKPVLMSLDQAIEAMLAYAAVNPSIETIATLDADQRVLAQDIHSEIQVPAFDNSAMDGYAFTHADLLPQQSIFQPGQRIPAGQVPKPHQPGQADRVFTGAAIPPGADTVVMQEECEVLPDGRIRIQSQPKRGQCVRQKGEDIGLQDTILTQGQVLNPASLGLLASVGLARVPVFAQPKVALFSTGDELIMPGDVAPADLPPGAIFNSNRFFLKSLLQRSGCVVTDRGILTDNLEATREAFAQAAQTHDVILTSGGVSVGEEDHVKPAVQSLGELHLWSLAIKPGKPFAYGRSEEHTSELQSRFGISYAVFC
;
A
#
# COMPACT_ATOMS: atom_id res chain seq x y z
N MET A 1 2.83 -27.70 -42.77
CA MET A 1 2.70 -26.50 -41.91
C MET A 1 3.04 -26.90 -40.48
N ASN A 2 4.16 -26.42 -39.95
CA ASN A 2 4.53 -26.65 -38.54
C ASN A 2 3.47 -25.98 -37.66
N LYS A 3 2.84 -26.74 -36.74
CA LYS A 3 1.98 -26.16 -35.73
C LYS A 3 2.80 -25.17 -34.90
N PRO A 4 2.32 -23.96 -34.64
CA PRO A 4 3.03 -23.03 -33.76
C PRO A 4 3.24 -23.73 -32.40
N VAL A 5 4.45 -23.59 -31.88
CA VAL A 5 4.79 -24.10 -30.55
C VAL A 5 4.02 -23.23 -29.55
N LEU A 6 3.12 -23.83 -28.77
CA LEU A 6 2.35 -23.15 -27.75
C LEU A 6 3.25 -22.92 -26.52
N MET A 7 3.30 -21.68 -26.04
CA MET A 7 4.00 -21.30 -24.80
C MET A 7 3.10 -21.58 -23.59
N SER A 8 3.65 -22.12 -22.51
CA SER A 8 2.89 -22.26 -21.26
C SER A 8 2.61 -20.89 -20.65
N LEU A 9 1.60 -20.81 -19.78
CA LEU A 9 1.27 -19.54 -19.09
C LEU A 9 2.46 -19.06 -18.23
N ASP A 10 3.12 -19.98 -17.52
CA ASP A 10 4.27 -19.62 -16.66
C ASP A 10 5.45 -19.05 -17.48
N GLN A 11 5.76 -19.66 -18.63
CA GLN A 11 6.77 -19.15 -19.55
C GLN A 11 6.42 -17.76 -20.10
N ALA A 12 5.15 -17.52 -20.40
CA ALA A 12 4.69 -16.20 -20.86
C ALA A 12 4.78 -15.14 -19.77
N ILE A 13 4.41 -15.48 -18.54
CA ILE A 13 4.54 -14.59 -17.38
C ILE A 13 6.02 -14.26 -17.13
N GLU A 14 6.90 -15.24 -17.12
CA GLU A 14 8.35 -15.05 -16.95
C GLU A 14 8.92 -14.13 -18.04
N ALA A 15 8.55 -14.36 -19.30
CA ALA A 15 8.97 -13.53 -20.41
C ALA A 15 8.44 -12.08 -20.28
N MET A 16 7.18 -11.88 -19.88
CA MET A 16 6.62 -10.54 -19.64
C MET A 16 7.32 -9.82 -18.50
N LEU A 17 7.61 -10.51 -17.40
CA LEU A 17 8.33 -9.94 -16.26
C LEU A 17 9.76 -9.54 -16.63
N ALA A 18 10.42 -10.29 -17.52
CA ALA A 18 11.74 -9.92 -18.03
C ALA A 18 11.73 -8.61 -18.87
N TYR A 19 10.60 -8.30 -19.51
CA TYR A 19 10.40 -7.04 -20.23
C TYR A 19 9.89 -5.89 -19.36
N ALA A 20 9.33 -6.20 -18.19
CA ALA A 20 8.86 -5.21 -17.24
C ALA A 20 10.05 -4.49 -16.58
N ALA A 21 10.61 -3.49 -17.27
CA ALA A 21 11.58 -2.59 -16.67
C ALA A 21 10.87 -1.70 -15.65
N VAL A 22 10.91 -2.10 -14.37
CA VAL A 22 10.28 -1.33 -13.31
C VAL A 22 11.25 -0.26 -12.84
N ASN A 23 11.10 0.95 -13.35
CA ASN A 23 11.72 2.13 -12.77
C ASN A 23 10.65 3.22 -12.60
N PRO A 24 9.66 3.01 -11.71
CA PRO A 24 8.58 3.96 -11.51
C PRO A 24 9.11 5.25 -10.92
N SER A 25 8.57 6.39 -11.34
CA SER A 25 8.84 7.66 -10.69
C SER A 25 8.37 7.62 -9.23
N ILE A 26 9.06 8.37 -8.37
CA ILE A 26 8.71 8.48 -6.95
C ILE A 26 7.95 9.79 -6.74
N GLU A 27 6.88 9.72 -6.00
CA GLU A 27 6.14 10.88 -5.54
C GLU A 27 5.96 10.85 -4.02
N THR A 28 5.80 12.01 -3.41
CA THR A 28 5.56 12.13 -1.97
C THR A 28 4.13 12.58 -1.75
N ILE A 29 3.32 11.74 -1.13
CA ILE A 29 1.90 11.97 -0.87
C ILE A 29 1.61 12.09 0.62
N ALA A 30 0.41 12.56 0.99
CA ALA A 30 -0.02 12.53 2.37
C ALA A 30 -0.18 11.08 2.84
N THR A 31 0.26 10.78 4.06
CA THR A 31 0.13 9.44 4.65
C THR A 31 -1.33 8.98 4.69
N LEU A 32 -2.27 9.91 4.92
CA LEU A 32 -3.70 9.63 4.94
C LEU A 32 -4.23 9.08 3.60
N ASP A 33 -3.61 9.45 2.47
CA ASP A 33 -4.00 9.07 1.11
C ASP A 33 -3.17 7.91 0.56
N ALA A 34 -2.32 7.28 1.39
CA ALA A 34 -1.34 6.31 0.94
C ALA A 34 -1.82 4.85 0.97
N ASP A 35 -3.09 4.59 1.31
CA ASP A 35 -3.63 3.23 1.27
C ASP A 35 -3.51 2.63 -0.14
N GLN A 36 -3.12 1.35 -0.21
CA GLN A 36 -2.86 0.60 -1.46
C GLN A 36 -1.73 1.16 -2.35
N ARG A 37 -0.97 2.16 -1.87
CA ARG A 37 0.22 2.63 -2.59
C ARG A 37 1.43 1.74 -2.26
N VAL A 38 2.40 1.73 -3.16
CA VAL A 38 3.64 0.96 -2.99
C VAL A 38 4.74 1.86 -2.47
N LEU A 39 5.33 1.49 -1.35
CA LEU A 39 6.39 2.27 -0.70
C LEU A 39 7.66 2.33 -1.57
N ALA A 40 8.20 3.52 -1.76
CA ALA A 40 9.33 3.75 -2.66
C ALA A 40 10.72 3.66 -2.01
N GLN A 41 10.78 3.64 -0.69
CA GLN A 41 12.04 3.51 0.08
C GLN A 41 11.75 2.98 1.48
N ASP A 42 12.77 2.45 2.14
CA ASP A 42 12.67 2.04 3.55
C ASP A 42 12.35 3.25 4.44
N ILE A 43 11.51 3.02 5.44
CA ILE A 43 11.17 4.03 6.44
C ILE A 43 11.79 3.64 7.78
N HIS A 44 12.56 4.58 8.32
CA HIS A 44 13.17 4.45 9.65
C HIS A 44 12.50 5.42 10.62
N SER A 45 12.33 4.98 11.85
CA SER A 45 11.75 5.84 12.88
C SER A 45 12.76 6.86 13.40
N GLU A 46 12.40 8.15 13.34
CA GLU A 46 13.18 9.24 13.94
C GLU A 46 12.88 9.46 15.43
N ILE A 47 11.92 8.72 15.98
CA ILE A 47 11.53 8.79 17.38
C ILE A 47 11.45 7.39 17.98
N GLN A 48 11.44 7.31 19.30
CA GLN A 48 11.13 6.08 20.03
C GLN A 48 9.63 6.02 20.33
N VAL A 49 9.06 4.81 20.31
CA VAL A 49 7.66 4.57 20.69
C VAL A 49 7.63 3.49 21.79
N PRO A 50 7.09 3.80 22.98
CA PRO A 50 6.69 5.13 23.46
C PRO A 50 7.85 6.11 23.55
N ALA A 51 7.57 7.43 23.51
CA ALA A 51 8.59 8.46 23.55
C ALA A 51 9.22 8.67 24.94
N PHE A 52 8.60 8.13 25.98
CA PHE A 52 9.03 8.21 27.39
C PHE A 52 8.47 7.01 28.16
N ASP A 53 9.07 6.70 29.30
CA ASP A 53 8.54 5.68 30.23
C ASP A 53 7.16 6.11 30.70
N ASN A 54 6.16 5.23 30.55
CA ASN A 54 4.79 5.55 30.90
C ASN A 54 4.09 4.41 31.63
N SER A 55 3.00 4.73 32.31
CA SER A 55 2.24 3.75 33.04
C SER A 55 1.38 2.89 32.11
N ALA A 56 1.48 1.57 32.24
CA ALA A 56 0.62 0.63 31.56
C ALA A 56 -0.79 0.56 32.18
N MET A 57 -0.97 1.04 33.42
CA MET A 57 -2.19 0.89 34.19
C MET A 57 -2.55 2.18 34.95
N ASP A 58 -3.77 2.30 35.34
CA ASP A 58 -4.21 3.27 36.35
C ASP A 58 -3.76 2.80 37.72
N GLY A 59 -2.97 3.62 38.42
CA GLY A 59 -2.37 3.15 39.66
C GLY A 59 -1.55 4.21 40.39
N TYR A 60 -0.55 3.75 41.10
CA TYR A 60 0.36 4.57 41.88
C TYR A 60 1.80 4.26 41.52
N ALA A 61 2.56 5.30 41.12
CA ALA A 61 3.99 5.20 40.85
C ALA A 61 4.82 5.55 42.09
N PHE A 62 5.88 4.81 42.32
CA PHE A 62 6.78 5.01 43.45
C PHE A 62 8.16 4.40 43.13
N THR A 63 9.16 4.64 44.01
CA THR A 63 10.43 3.98 43.92
C THR A 63 10.36 2.61 44.59
N HIS A 64 10.62 1.53 43.86
CA HIS A 64 10.54 0.17 44.39
C HIS A 64 11.37 -0.05 45.68
N ALA A 65 12.50 0.65 45.79
CA ALA A 65 13.37 0.57 46.98
C ALA A 65 12.68 1.11 48.25
N ASP A 66 11.65 1.93 48.14
CA ASP A 66 10.91 2.46 49.29
C ASP A 66 9.87 1.45 49.81
N LEU A 67 9.59 0.36 49.06
CA LEU A 67 8.69 -0.71 49.49
C LEU A 67 9.44 -1.69 50.39
N LEU A 68 9.27 -1.52 51.68
CA LEU A 68 9.87 -2.43 52.67
C LEU A 68 8.88 -3.54 53.08
N PRO A 69 9.37 -4.75 53.43
CA PRO A 69 8.51 -5.89 53.78
C PRO A 69 7.46 -5.61 54.89
N GLN A 70 7.74 -4.59 55.71
CA GLN A 70 6.86 -4.20 56.85
C GLN A 70 6.28 -2.78 56.69
N GLN A 71 6.61 -2.08 55.60
CA GLN A 71 6.19 -0.70 55.35
C GLN A 71 5.66 -0.57 53.89
N SER A 72 4.37 -0.76 53.72
CA SER A 72 3.71 -0.62 52.43
C SER A 72 2.76 0.60 52.38
N ILE A 73 3.01 1.62 53.24
CA ILE A 73 2.19 2.82 53.39
C ILE A 73 2.99 4.03 52.94
N PHE A 74 2.47 4.74 51.95
CA PHE A 74 3.08 5.91 51.32
C PHE A 74 2.24 7.18 51.55
N GLN A 75 2.88 8.33 51.59
CA GLN A 75 2.20 9.62 51.55
C GLN A 75 1.60 9.84 50.13
N PRO A 76 0.45 10.51 50.01
CA PRO A 76 -0.08 10.89 48.69
C PRO A 76 0.89 11.86 47.98
N GLY A 77 1.27 11.53 46.75
CA GLY A 77 2.09 12.35 45.89
C GLY A 77 1.27 13.19 44.91
N GLN A 78 1.88 13.50 43.79
CA GLN A 78 1.22 14.25 42.72
C GLN A 78 0.19 13.37 41.98
N ARG A 79 -0.75 14.03 41.26
CA ARG A 79 -1.68 13.39 40.35
C ARG A 79 -1.25 13.70 38.92
N ILE A 80 -0.94 12.66 38.13
CA ILE A 80 -0.32 12.76 36.80
C ILE A 80 -1.21 12.12 35.75
N PRO A 81 -2.10 12.87 35.09
CA PRO A 81 -2.84 12.35 33.94
C PRO A 81 -1.96 12.27 32.69
N ALA A 82 -2.37 11.48 31.69
CA ALA A 82 -1.71 11.44 30.39
C ALA A 82 -1.59 12.85 29.77
N GLY A 83 -0.46 13.13 29.16
CA GLY A 83 -0.17 14.44 28.53
C GLY A 83 0.39 15.50 29.51
N GLN A 84 0.49 15.20 30.81
CA GLN A 84 1.12 16.09 31.78
C GLN A 84 2.59 15.71 31.98
N VAL A 85 3.47 16.71 32.08
CA VAL A 85 4.87 16.53 32.48
C VAL A 85 4.94 16.43 33.99
N PRO A 86 5.38 15.30 34.57
CA PRO A 86 5.47 15.15 36.02
C PRO A 86 6.67 15.90 36.60
N LYS A 87 6.53 16.33 37.86
CA LYS A 87 7.70 16.74 38.67
C LYS A 87 8.47 15.52 39.13
N PRO A 88 9.76 15.65 39.55
CA PRO A 88 10.50 14.55 40.15
C PRO A 88 9.74 13.94 41.34
N HIS A 89 9.75 12.62 41.40
CA HIS A 89 9.19 11.84 42.49
C HIS A 89 9.86 12.17 43.82
N GLN A 90 9.10 12.19 44.89
CA GLN A 90 9.61 12.38 46.25
C GLN A 90 9.63 11.06 46.99
N PRO A 91 10.76 10.68 47.65
CA PRO A 91 10.83 9.44 48.42
C PRO A 91 9.71 9.32 49.46
N GLY A 92 9.16 8.12 49.61
CA GLY A 92 8.09 7.84 50.54
C GLY A 92 6.70 8.30 50.10
N GLN A 93 6.56 8.85 48.91
CA GLN A 93 5.26 9.17 48.29
C GLN A 93 4.83 8.11 47.30
N ALA A 94 3.54 8.05 47.01
CA ALA A 94 2.94 7.31 45.90
C ALA A 94 2.20 8.31 44.98
N ASP A 95 2.73 8.48 43.76
CA ASP A 95 2.18 9.40 42.78
C ASP A 95 1.03 8.74 42.03
N ARG A 96 -0.14 9.35 42.02
CA ARG A 96 -1.31 8.84 41.26
C ARG A 96 -1.07 9.01 39.78
N VAL A 97 -0.95 7.89 39.02
CA VAL A 97 -0.76 7.87 37.58
C VAL A 97 -1.95 7.21 36.89
N PHE A 98 -2.14 7.58 35.61
CA PHE A 98 -3.13 6.98 34.74
C PHE A 98 -2.46 6.32 33.54
N THR A 99 -3.13 5.38 32.90
CA THR A 99 -2.61 4.69 31.71
C THR A 99 -2.10 5.70 30.67
N GLY A 100 -0.89 5.51 30.19
CA GLY A 100 -0.20 6.42 29.26
C GLY A 100 0.42 7.67 29.91
N ALA A 101 0.25 7.89 31.22
CA ALA A 101 0.90 9.00 31.92
C ALA A 101 2.41 8.74 32.05
N ALA A 102 3.21 9.80 31.91
CA ALA A 102 4.65 9.71 32.09
C ALA A 102 4.99 9.30 33.54
N ILE A 103 5.95 8.39 33.70
CA ILE A 103 6.50 8.02 35.00
C ILE A 103 7.35 9.18 35.52
N PRO A 104 7.11 9.67 36.75
CA PRO A 104 7.91 10.75 37.30
C PRO A 104 9.38 10.33 37.47
N PRO A 105 10.34 11.21 37.15
CA PRO A 105 11.76 10.91 37.38
C PRO A 105 12.04 10.53 38.83
N GLY A 106 12.64 9.34 39.03
CA GLY A 106 12.90 8.79 40.37
C GLY A 106 11.94 7.67 40.78
N ALA A 107 10.75 7.57 40.19
CA ALA A 107 9.91 6.39 40.33
C ALA A 107 10.28 5.35 39.26
N ASP A 108 10.13 4.06 39.60
CA ASP A 108 10.50 2.96 38.70
C ASP A 108 9.47 1.80 38.70
N THR A 109 8.38 1.94 39.43
CA THR A 109 7.39 0.87 39.59
C THR A 109 5.99 1.49 39.72
N VAL A 110 5.02 0.83 39.10
CA VAL A 110 3.59 1.18 39.23
C VAL A 110 2.86 -0.04 39.76
N VAL A 111 1.96 0.22 40.73
CA VAL A 111 1.00 -0.77 41.23
C VAL A 111 -0.40 -0.34 40.82
N MET A 112 -1.23 -1.30 40.41
CA MET A 112 -2.60 -1.04 39.98
C MET A 112 -3.43 -0.49 41.17
N GLN A 113 -4.37 0.41 40.88
CA GLN A 113 -5.21 1.01 41.92
C GLN A 113 -6.02 -0.03 42.69
N GLU A 114 -6.39 -1.15 42.05
CA GLU A 114 -7.13 -2.26 42.64
C GLU A 114 -6.33 -3.01 43.71
N GLU A 115 -4.98 -2.87 43.67
CA GLU A 115 -4.06 -3.46 44.65
C GLU A 115 -3.64 -2.45 45.72
N CYS A 116 -4.34 -1.30 45.79
CA CYS A 116 -4.06 -0.24 46.73
C CYS A 116 -5.30 0.10 47.57
N GLU A 117 -5.07 0.51 48.80
CA GLU A 117 -6.08 1.02 49.70
C GLU A 117 -5.77 2.47 50.07
N VAL A 118 -6.72 3.38 49.83
CA VAL A 118 -6.64 4.75 50.33
C VAL A 118 -7.15 4.78 51.78
N LEU A 119 -6.28 5.05 52.71
CA LEU A 119 -6.58 5.10 54.12
C LEU A 119 -7.41 6.37 54.47
N PRO A 120 -8.13 6.37 55.64
CA PRO A 120 -8.94 7.53 56.06
C PRO A 120 -8.16 8.85 56.19
N ASP A 121 -6.83 8.78 56.42
CA ASP A 121 -5.92 9.93 56.51
C ASP A 121 -5.31 10.31 55.17
N GLY A 122 -5.74 9.69 54.06
CA GLY A 122 -5.31 9.95 52.68
C GLY A 122 -4.05 9.22 52.29
N ARG A 123 -3.37 8.50 53.16
CA ARG A 123 -2.19 7.69 52.80
C ARG A 123 -2.60 6.50 51.95
N ILE A 124 -1.64 5.98 51.16
CA ILE A 124 -1.82 4.90 50.21
C ILE A 124 -1.14 3.64 50.77
N ARG A 125 -1.93 2.58 51.01
CA ARG A 125 -1.39 1.28 51.37
C ARG A 125 -1.33 0.39 50.13
N ILE A 126 -0.16 -0.12 49.80
CA ILE A 126 0.03 -1.13 48.74
C ILE A 126 -0.23 -2.49 49.38
N GLN A 127 -1.16 -3.27 48.78
CA GLN A 127 -1.59 -4.55 49.28
C GLN A 127 -0.89 -5.74 48.61
N SER A 128 -0.18 -5.50 47.49
CA SER A 128 0.59 -6.49 46.74
C SER A 128 2.11 -6.32 46.97
N GLN A 129 2.88 -7.21 46.38
CA GLN A 129 4.35 -7.10 46.34
C GLN A 129 4.77 -7.01 44.86
N PRO A 130 4.69 -5.81 44.24
CA PRO A 130 5.08 -5.63 42.87
C PRO A 130 6.59 -5.85 42.67
N LYS A 131 6.95 -6.30 41.49
CA LYS A 131 8.36 -6.35 41.06
C LYS A 131 8.81 -4.97 40.59
N ARG A 132 10.10 -4.69 40.72
CA ARG A 132 10.69 -3.48 40.12
C ARG A 132 10.41 -3.44 38.62
N GLY A 133 9.94 -2.29 38.09
CA GLY A 133 9.55 -2.10 36.70
C GLY A 133 8.14 -2.60 36.37
N GLN A 134 7.39 -3.15 37.34
CA GLN A 134 6.04 -3.62 37.10
C GLN A 134 5.16 -2.47 36.61
N CYS A 135 4.30 -2.77 35.59
CA CYS A 135 3.37 -1.84 34.95
C CYS A 135 4.01 -0.53 34.40
N VAL A 136 5.32 -0.54 34.16
CA VAL A 136 6.04 0.55 33.46
C VAL A 136 6.35 0.09 32.06
N ARG A 137 5.83 0.80 31.06
CA ARG A 137 6.22 0.67 29.66
C ARG A 137 7.45 1.52 29.43
N GLN A 138 8.51 0.89 28.93
CA GLN A 138 9.77 1.58 28.72
C GLN A 138 9.80 2.38 27.43
N LYS A 139 10.48 3.50 27.45
CA LYS A 139 10.75 4.29 26.25
C LYS A 139 11.37 3.42 25.17
N GLY A 140 10.77 3.41 23.98
CA GLY A 140 11.27 2.67 22.83
C GLY A 140 11.03 1.16 22.86
N GLU A 141 10.18 0.65 23.75
CA GLU A 141 9.94 -0.81 23.81
C GLU A 141 9.21 -1.36 22.59
N ASP A 142 8.41 -0.55 21.89
CA ASP A 142 7.71 -0.96 20.66
C ASP A 142 8.55 -0.64 19.41
N ILE A 143 9.12 0.58 19.36
CA ILE A 143 9.94 1.04 18.22
C ILE A 143 11.15 1.80 18.78
N GLY A 144 12.35 1.32 18.44
CA GLY A 144 13.61 1.98 18.74
C GLY A 144 13.91 3.13 17.79
N LEU A 145 14.87 3.97 18.18
CA LEU A 145 15.38 5.03 17.29
C LEU A 145 16.11 4.39 16.10
N GLN A 146 15.77 4.83 14.87
CA GLN A 146 16.32 4.32 13.61
C GLN A 146 15.89 2.88 13.26
N ASP A 147 14.95 2.29 13.98
CA ASP A 147 14.37 1.01 13.55
C ASP A 147 13.71 1.14 12.19
N THR A 148 13.92 0.16 11.32
CA THR A 148 13.19 0.06 10.04
C THR A 148 11.77 -0.43 10.33
N ILE A 149 10.79 0.42 10.08
CA ILE A 149 9.38 0.14 10.38
C ILE A 149 8.60 -0.37 9.16
N LEU A 150 8.99 0.03 7.96
CA LEU A 150 8.44 -0.45 6.69
C LEU A 150 9.54 -0.51 5.64
N THR A 151 9.45 -1.45 4.71
CA THR A 151 10.46 -1.67 3.66
C THR A 151 9.97 -1.26 2.28
N GLN A 152 10.89 -0.84 1.42
CA GLN A 152 10.63 -0.54 0.01
C GLN A 152 9.89 -1.70 -0.69
N GLY A 153 8.95 -1.36 -1.58
CA GLY A 153 8.16 -2.34 -2.34
C GLY A 153 6.94 -2.88 -1.58
N GLN A 154 6.80 -2.56 -0.30
CA GLN A 154 5.63 -2.96 0.47
C GLN A 154 4.39 -2.19 0.02
N VAL A 155 3.27 -2.90 -0.19
CA VAL A 155 1.95 -2.29 -0.40
C VAL A 155 1.43 -1.80 0.95
N LEU A 156 1.18 -0.51 1.04
CA LEU A 156 0.66 0.11 2.26
C LEU A 156 -0.80 -0.28 2.50
N ASN A 157 -1.12 -0.55 3.74
CA ASN A 157 -2.44 -0.94 4.21
C ASN A 157 -2.81 -0.12 5.46
N PRO A 158 -4.04 -0.23 5.99
CA PRO A 158 -4.45 0.55 7.17
C PRO A 158 -3.51 0.42 8.37
N ALA A 159 -2.92 -0.76 8.63
CA ALA A 159 -1.95 -0.94 9.72
C ALA A 159 -0.65 -0.19 9.43
N SER A 160 -0.17 -0.21 8.18
CA SER A 160 1.00 0.55 7.75
C SER A 160 0.79 2.06 7.93
N LEU A 161 -0.41 2.58 7.58
CA LEU A 161 -0.73 3.99 7.78
C LEU A 161 -0.76 4.38 9.26
N GLY A 162 -1.36 3.53 10.11
CA GLY A 162 -1.34 3.72 11.56
C GLY A 162 0.08 3.75 12.11
N LEU A 163 0.94 2.85 11.65
CA LEU A 163 2.36 2.78 12.04
C LEU A 163 3.13 4.05 11.62
N LEU A 164 2.99 4.49 10.36
CA LEU A 164 3.57 5.75 9.88
C LEU A 164 3.12 6.96 10.70
N ALA A 165 1.82 7.02 11.01
CA ALA A 165 1.25 8.08 11.82
C ALA A 165 1.79 8.06 13.26
N SER A 166 2.01 6.87 13.86
CA SER A 166 2.52 6.74 15.23
C SER A 166 3.94 7.27 15.41
N VAL A 167 4.72 7.30 14.33
CA VAL A 167 6.07 7.89 14.30
C VAL A 167 6.08 9.33 13.75
N GLY A 168 4.90 9.93 13.55
CA GLY A 168 4.74 11.34 13.17
C GLY A 168 4.93 11.65 11.67
N LEU A 169 4.92 10.65 10.79
CA LEU A 169 5.10 10.85 9.36
C LEU A 169 3.80 11.26 8.68
N ALA A 170 3.66 12.55 8.39
CA ALA A 170 2.51 13.10 7.69
C ALA A 170 2.53 12.86 6.17
N ARG A 171 3.69 12.57 5.60
CA ARG A 171 3.90 12.31 4.17
C ARG A 171 4.84 11.14 3.98
N VAL A 172 4.62 10.38 2.90
CA VAL A 172 5.38 9.18 2.61
C VAL A 172 5.77 9.12 1.13
N PRO A 173 7.01 8.69 0.80
CA PRO A 173 7.43 8.47 -0.57
C PRO A 173 6.86 7.15 -1.08
N VAL A 174 6.18 7.21 -2.22
CA VAL A 174 5.57 6.05 -2.87
C VAL A 174 5.94 6.04 -4.35
N PHE A 175 5.89 4.86 -4.94
CA PHE A 175 5.98 4.78 -6.40
C PHE A 175 4.72 5.37 -7.03
N ALA A 176 4.89 6.11 -8.12
CA ALA A 176 3.77 6.59 -8.91
C ALA A 176 2.96 5.41 -9.48
N GLN A 177 1.65 5.58 -9.54
CA GLN A 177 0.76 4.56 -10.10
C GLN A 177 0.92 4.48 -11.62
N PRO A 178 1.02 3.27 -12.21
CA PRO A 178 1.07 3.12 -13.66
C PRO A 178 -0.20 3.70 -14.31
N LYS A 179 0.00 4.47 -15.38
CA LYS A 179 -1.09 5.02 -16.21
C LYS A 179 -1.39 4.06 -17.35
N VAL A 180 -2.60 3.55 -17.41
CA VAL A 180 -3.03 2.57 -18.41
C VAL A 180 -4.10 3.17 -19.31
N ALA A 181 -3.85 3.18 -20.63
CA ALA A 181 -4.87 3.43 -21.64
C ALA A 181 -5.56 2.12 -21.97
N LEU A 182 -6.87 2.03 -21.72
CA LEU A 182 -7.67 0.85 -22.01
C LEU A 182 -8.50 1.07 -23.28
N PHE A 183 -8.33 0.20 -24.27
CA PHE A 183 -9.10 0.15 -25.51
C PHE A 183 -9.86 -1.16 -25.64
N SER A 184 -10.92 -1.12 -26.42
CA SER A 184 -11.59 -2.31 -26.96
C SER A 184 -11.60 -2.21 -28.48
N THR A 185 -11.54 -3.33 -29.20
CA THR A 185 -11.62 -3.38 -30.66
C THR A 185 -12.69 -4.38 -31.09
N GLY A 186 -13.40 -4.06 -32.13
CA GLY A 186 -14.45 -4.89 -32.71
C GLY A 186 -15.71 -4.11 -33.01
N ASP A 187 -16.13 -4.08 -34.28
CA ASP A 187 -17.34 -3.38 -34.73
C ASP A 187 -18.62 -4.06 -34.20
N GLU A 188 -18.51 -5.31 -33.71
CA GLU A 188 -19.62 -6.02 -33.06
C GLU A 188 -19.92 -5.51 -31.65
N LEU A 189 -19.01 -4.70 -31.04
CA LEU A 189 -19.11 -4.31 -29.64
C LEU A 189 -20.05 -3.14 -29.41
N ILE A 190 -21.02 -3.33 -28.53
CA ILE A 190 -21.95 -2.30 -28.07
C ILE A 190 -21.79 -2.11 -26.56
N MET A 191 -21.86 -0.85 -26.11
CA MET A 191 -21.80 -0.57 -24.68
C MET A 191 -23.12 -0.92 -23.99
N PRO A 192 -23.07 -1.56 -22.81
CA PRO A 192 -24.26 -1.69 -21.97
C PRO A 192 -24.87 -0.32 -21.68
N GLY A 193 -26.14 -0.16 -21.99
CA GLY A 193 -26.90 1.11 -21.85
C GLY A 193 -27.11 1.87 -23.16
N ASP A 194 -26.35 1.59 -24.24
CA ASP A 194 -26.58 2.22 -25.54
C ASP A 194 -27.85 1.68 -26.21
N VAL A 195 -28.16 0.41 -25.98
CA VAL A 195 -29.39 -0.24 -26.43
C VAL A 195 -30.00 -1.09 -25.33
N ALA A 196 -31.31 -1.30 -25.34
CA ALA A 196 -31.92 -2.25 -24.41
C ALA A 196 -31.48 -3.69 -24.75
N PRO A 197 -31.35 -4.61 -23.78
CA PRO A 197 -30.93 -5.98 -24.08
C PRO A 197 -31.78 -6.73 -25.10
N ALA A 198 -33.08 -6.41 -25.16
CA ALA A 198 -34.00 -6.99 -26.14
C ALA A 198 -33.83 -6.43 -27.57
N ASP A 199 -33.20 -5.27 -27.70
CA ASP A 199 -33.00 -4.56 -28.95
C ASP A 199 -31.56 -4.71 -29.49
N LEU A 200 -30.75 -5.62 -28.91
CA LEU A 200 -29.40 -5.86 -29.36
C LEU A 200 -29.42 -6.32 -30.83
N PRO A 201 -28.72 -5.61 -31.75
CA PRO A 201 -28.68 -5.98 -33.16
C PRO A 201 -28.13 -7.40 -33.39
N PRO A 202 -28.61 -8.13 -34.40
CA PRO A 202 -28.03 -9.41 -34.77
C PRO A 202 -26.53 -9.29 -35.08
N GLY A 203 -25.72 -10.14 -34.49
CA GLY A 203 -24.25 -10.13 -34.64
C GLY A 203 -23.51 -9.22 -33.66
N ALA A 204 -24.21 -8.34 -32.96
CA ALA A 204 -23.60 -7.52 -31.92
C ALA A 204 -23.55 -8.24 -30.57
N ILE A 205 -22.58 -7.85 -29.74
CA ILE A 205 -22.43 -8.31 -28.35
C ILE A 205 -22.13 -7.14 -27.43
N PHE A 206 -22.51 -7.25 -26.15
CA PHE A 206 -22.16 -6.24 -25.18
C PHE A 206 -20.67 -6.35 -24.76
N ASN A 207 -20.00 -5.21 -24.70
CA ASN A 207 -18.58 -5.10 -24.32
C ASN A 207 -18.38 -5.36 -22.81
N SER A 208 -18.35 -6.62 -22.41
CA SER A 208 -18.13 -7.02 -21.02
C SER A 208 -16.67 -6.91 -20.59
N ASN A 209 -15.72 -7.17 -21.50
CA ASN A 209 -14.28 -7.16 -21.20
C ASN A 209 -13.81 -5.79 -20.70
N ARG A 210 -14.35 -4.71 -21.24
CA ARG A 210 -14.01 -3.34 -20.81
C ARG A 210 -14.29 -3.11 -19.32
N PHE A 211 -15.44 -3.58 -18.83
CA PHE A 211 -15.80 -3.45 -17.40
C PHE A 211 -14.89 -4.29 -16.53
N PHE A 212 -14.66 -5.54 -16.92
CA PHE A 212 -13.79 -6.45 -16.21
C PHE A 212 -12.36 -5.91 -16.13
N LEU A 213 -11.75 -5.55 -17.26
CA LEU A 213 -10.36 -5.09 -17.33
C LEU A 213 -10.16 -3.76 -16.59
N LYS A 214 -11.07 -2.81 -16.75
CA LYS A 214 -11.02 -1.54 -16.04
C LYS A 214 -11.01 -1.74 -14.52
N SER A 215 -11.95 -2.56 -14.03
CA SER A 215 -12.03 -2.85 -12.59
C SER A 215 -10.79 -3.59 -12.08
N LEU A 216 -10.28 -4.58 -12.84
CA LEU A 216 -9.08 -5.33 -12.48
C LEU A 216 -7.85 -4.42 -12.38
N LEU A 217 -7.62 -3.57 -13.38
CA LEU A 217 -6.50 -2.63 -13.41
C LEU A 217 -6.55 -1.63 -12.25
N GLN A 218 -7.74 -1.07 -11.97
CA GLN A 218 -7.91 -0.16 -10.83
C GLN A 218 -7.60 -0.85 -9.50
N ARG A 219 -8.05 -2.10 -9.33
CA ARG A 219 -7.73 -2.91 -8.14
C ARG A 219 -6.25 -3.28 -8.03
N SER A 220 -5.55 -3.31 -9.17
CA SER A 220 -4.09 -3.51 -9.22
C SER A 220 -3.29 -2.22 -9.00
N GLY A 221 -3.96 -1.13 -8.62
CA GLY A 221 -3.31 0.14 -8.32
C GLY A 221 -2.98 1.00 -9.54
N CYS A 222 -3.58 0.75 -10.70
CA CYS A 222 -3.35 1.54 -11.90
C CYS A 222 -4.31 2.73 -12.02
N VAL A 223 -3.84 3.83 -12.62
CA VAL A 223 -4.68 4.93 -13.10
C VAL A 223 -5.15 4.58 -14.52
N VAL A 224 -6.45 4.30 -14.69
CA VAL A 224 -6.99 3.81 -15.97
C VAL A 224 -7.71 4.92 -16.71
N THR A 225 -7.24 5.22 -17.93
CA THR A 225 -7.94 6.06 -18.90
C THR A 225 -8.66 5.15 -19.89
N ASP A 226 -9.98 5.21 -19.85
CA ASP A 226 -10.85 4.45 -20.74
C ASP A 226 -10.99 5.20 -22.08
N ARG A 227 -10.43 4.63 -23.16
CA ARG A 227 -10.36 5.23 -24.49
C ARG A 227 -11.48 4.79 -25.43
N GLY A 228 -12.35 3.89 -24.99
CA GLY A 228 -13.50 3.48 -25.77
C GLY A 228 -13.26 2.30 -26.69
N ILE A 229 -14.14 2.16 -27.69
CA ILE A 229 -14.07 1.15 -28.73
C ILE A 229 -13.39 1.79 -29.95
N LEU A 230 -12.33 1.15 -30.44
CA LEU A 230 -11.70 1.51 -31.72
C LEU A 230 -12.47 0.84 -32.86
N THR A 231 -12.71 1.59 -33.89
CA THR A 231 -13.23 1.04 -35.16
C THR A 231 -12.19 0.16 -35.82
N ASP A 232 -12.62 -0.83 -36.61
CA ASP A 232 -11.72 -1.73 -37.34
C ASP A 232 -11.07 -0.99 -38.53
N ASN A 233 -10.15 -0.09 -38.18
CA ASN A 233 -9.34 0.74 -39.10
C ASN A 233 -7.92 0.87 -38.63
N LEU A 234 -6.96 0.47 -39.48
CA LEU A 234 -5.54 0.47 -39.14
C LEU A 234 -4.98 1.86 -38.77
N GLU A 235 -5.31 2.89 -39.56
CA GLU A 235 -4.76 4.23 -39.35
C GLU A 235 -5.33 4.85 -38.07
N ALA A 236 -6.63 4.72 -37.82
CA ALA A 236 -7.26 5.18 -36.59
C ALA A 236 -6.67 4.47 -35.37
N THR A 237 -6.43 3.15 -35.44
CA THR A 237 -5.79 2.37 -34.36
C THR A 237 -4.36 2.84 -34.10
N ARG A 238 -3.57 3.05 -35.18
CA ARG A 238 -2.18 3.54 -35.11
C ARG A 238 -2.13 4.92 -34.44
N GLU A 239 -2.97 5.85 -34.89
CA GLU A 239 -3.03 7.20 -34.29
C GLU A 239 -3.44 7.18 -32.84
N ALA A 240 -4.47 6.40 -32.48
CA ALA A 240 -4.93 6.26 -31.09
C ALA A 240 -3.84 5.71 -30.18
N PHE A 241 -3.08 4.71 -30.63
CA PHE A 241 -1.96 4.15 -29.88
C PHE A 241 -0.80 5.14 -29.75
N ALA A 242 -0.43 5.83 -30.82
CA ALA A 242 0.61 6.85 -30.78
C ALA A 242 0.27 7.99 -29.82
N GLN A 243 -0.98 8.46 -29.80
CA GLN A 243 -1.43 9.47 -28.84
C GLN A 243 -1.43 8.96 -27.39
N ALA A 244 -1.92 7.73 -27.17
CA ALA A 244 -1.93 7.14 -25.84
C ALA A 244 -0.50 6.93 -25.30
N ALA A 245 0.44 6.56 -26.16
CA ALA A 245 1.83 6.35 -25.85
C ALA A 245 2.53 7.58 -25.25
N GLN A 246 2.11 8.79 -25.60
CA GLN A 246 2.70 10.03 -25.08
C GLN A 246 2.38 10.30 -23.61
N THR A 247 1.33 9.69 -23.06
CA THR A 247 0.78 10.06 -21.74
C THR A 247 0.53 8.88 -20.79
N HIS A 248 0.70 7.65 -21.29
CA HIS A 248 0.45 6.44 -20.53
C HIS A 248 1.68 5.52 -20.53
N ASP A 249 1.83 4.75 -19.47
CA ASP A 249 2.92 3.79 -19.30
C ASP A 249 2.60 2.44 -19.96
N VAL A 250 1.30 2.12 -20.07
CA VAL A 250 0.80 0.86 -20.65
C VAL A 250 -0.41 1.15 -21.53
N ILE A 251 -0.49 0.50 -22.68
CA ILE A 251 -1.67 0.42 -23.52
C ILE A 251 -2.21 -1.01 -23.44
N LEU A 252 -3.44 -1.17 -22.99
CA LEU A 252 -4.13 -2.46 -22.95
C LEU A 252 -5.30 -2.45 -23.90
N THR A 253 -5.41 -3.46 -24.74
CA THR A 253 -6.55 -3.64 -25.63
C THR A 253 -7.13 -5.04 -25.50
N SER A 254 -8.44 -5.16 -25.65
CA SER A 254 -9.13 -6.44 -25.79
C SER A 254 -9.63 -6.58 -27.23
N GLY A 255 -9.27 -7.70 -27.88
CA GLY A 255 -9.58 -7.97 -29.29
C GLY A 255 -8.44 -7.57 -30.26
N GLY A 256 -8.64 -7.82 -31.57
CA GLY A 256 -7.78 -7.37 -32.67
C GLY A 256 -6.43 -8.07 -32.80
N VAL A 257 -6.18 -9.24 -32.20
CA VAL A 257 -4.89 -9.97 -32.26
C VAL A 257 -4.95 -11.37 -32.84
N SER A 258 -6.07 -11.74 -33.44
CA SER A 258 -6.19 -13.00 -34.17
C SER A 258 -5.46 -12.93 -35.53
N VAL A 259 -5.78 -13.83 -36.43
CA VAL A 259 -5.26 -13.90 -37.81
C VAL A 259 -6.29 -13.40 -38.83
N GLY A 260 -7.34 -12.72 -38.39
CA GLY A 260 -8.39 -12.17 -39.24
C GLY A 260 -7.91 -10.99 -40.08
N GLU A 261 -8.57 -10.73 -41.19
CA GLU A 261 -8.25 -9.60 -42.07
C GLU A 261 -8.58 -8.24 -41.41
N GLU A 262 -9.48 -8.23 -40.42
CA GLU A 262 -9.93 -7.06 -39.65
C GLU A 262 -9.09 -6.82 -38.38
N ASP A 263 -8.01 -7.61 -38.15
CA ASP A 263 -7.17 -7.49 -36.98
C ASP A 263 -6.07 -6.43 -37.16
N HIS A 264 -6.38 -5.17 -36.86
CA HIS A 264 -5.51 -4.02 -37.07
C HIS A 264 -4.54 -3.72 -35.91
N VAL A 265 -4.70 -4.34 -34.74
CA VAL A 265 -3.85 -4.08 -33.56
C VAL A 265 -2.39 -4.48 -33.83
N LYS A 266 -2.16 -5.68 -34.39
CA LYS A 266 -0.80 -6.16 -34.70
C LYS A 266 -0.05 -5.26 -35.68
N PRO A 267 -0.63 -4.93 -36.88
CA PRO A 267 0.02 -4.01 -37.80
C PRO A 267 0.25 -2.62 -37.21
N ALA A 268 -0.67 -2.11 -36.40
CA ALA A 268 -0.50 -0.83 -35.72
C ALA A 268 0.69 -0.85 -34.77
N VAL A 269 0.81 -1.86 -33.89
CA VAL A 269 1.94 -2.02 -32.97
C VAL A 269 3.24 -2.19 -33.72
N GLN A 270 3.28 -3.00 -34.78
CA GLN A 270 4.50 -3.20 -35.62
C GLN A 270 4.96 -1.92 -36.30
N SER A 271 4.05 -0.98 -36.61
CA SER A 271 4.41 0.32 -37.17
C SER A 271 4.94 1.31 -36.14
N LEU A 272 4.72 1.06 -34.84
CA LEU A 272 5.10 1.92 -33.73
C LEU A 272 6.24 1.37 -32.88
N GLY A 273 6.68 0.12 -33.15
CA GLY A 273 7.75 -0.50 -32.38
C GLY A 273 7.88 -2.01 -32.61
N GLU A 274 8.45 -2.69 -31.64
CA GLU A 274 8.66 -4.15 -31.68
C GLU A 274 7.43 -4.89 -31.16
N LEU A 275 7.02 -5.92 -31.88
CA LEU A 275 5.92 -6.82 -31.51
C LEU A 275 6.45 -8.22 -31.20
N HIS A 276 6.19 -8.70 -29.99
CA HIS A 276 6.44 -10.06 -29.57
C HIS A 276 5.11 -10.83 -29.54
N LEU A 277 4.94 -11.79 -30.40
CA LEU A 277 3.73 -12.62 -30.50
C LEU A 277 3.96 -13.94 -29.81
N TRP A 278 3.03 -14.31 -28.93
CA TRP A 278 2.99 -15.62 -28.30
C TRP A 278 1.63 -16.28 -28.54
N SER A 279 1.70 -17.60 -28.77
CA SER A 279 0.51 -18.44 -28.75
C SER A 279 0.51 -19.20 -27.43
N LEU A 280 -0.43 -18.90 -26.56
CA LEU A 280 -0.50 -19.48 -25.21
C LEU A 280 -1.21 -20.83 -25.25
N ALA A 281 -0.76 -21.76 -24.39
CA ALA A 281 -1.38 -23.08 -24.19
C ALA A 281 -2.58 -22.99 -23.24
N ILE A 282 -3.49 -22.01 -23.48
CA ILE A 282 -4.73 -21.81 -22.73
C ILE A 282 -5.95 -21.85 -23.64
N LYS A 283 -7.14 -22.06 -23.08
CA LYS A 283 -8.40 -22.09 -23.80
C LYS A 283 -9.53 -21.59 -22.88
N PRO A 284 -10.26 -20.53 -23.26
CA PRO A 284 -10.08 -19.65 -24.43
C PRO A 284 -8.86 -18.71 -24.24
N GLY A 285 -8.50 -17.93 -25.29
CA GLY A 285 -7.47 -16.91 -25.21
C GLY A 285 -6.06 -17.33 -25.70
N LYS A 286 -5.97 -18.18 -26.72
CA LYS A 286 -4.69 -18.58 -27.34
C LYS A 286 -3.86 -17.41 -27.88
N PRO A 287 -4.44 -16.45 -28.64
CA PRO A 287 -3.68 -15.30 -29.13
C PRO A 287 -3.39 -14.35 -27.96
N PHE A 288 -2.11 -14.05 -27.81
CA PHE A 288 -1.62 -13.03 -26.91
C PHE A 288 -0.54 -12.24 -27.62
N ALA A 289 -0.55 -10.93 -27.53
CA ALA A 289 0.48 -10.08 -28.12
C ALA A 289 1.02 -9.11 -27.07
N TYR A 290 2.33 -8.98 -27.07
CA TYR A 290 3.06 -8.01 -26.28
C TYR A 290 3.99 -7.23 -27.23
N GLY A 291 4.11 -5.93 -27.05
CA GLY A 291 4.99 -5.09 -27.84
C GLY A 291 5.57 -3.93 -27.03
N ARG A 292 6.60 -3.28 -27.57
CA ARG A 292 7.23 -2.08 -27.02
C ARG A 292 7.35 -1.02 -28.12
N SER A 293 7.15 0.23 -27.76
CA SER A 293 7.39 1.37 -28.66
C SER A 293 8.88 1.70 -28.75
N GLU A 294 9.38 2.01 -29.95
CA GLU A 294 10.77 2.42 -30.18
C GLU A 294 11.04 3.89 -29.84
N GLU A 295 10.04 4.74 -29.70
CA GLU A 295 10.22 6.18 -29.45
C GLU A 295 10.93 6.54 -28.14
N HIS A 296 11.25 5.56 -27.30
CA HIS A 296 11.90 5.76 -26.01
C HIS A 296 13.33 5.21 -25.90
N THR A 297 14.01 4.93 -27.01
CA THR A 297 15.40 4.42 -27.03
C THR A 297 16.49 5.47 -27.20
N SER A 298 16.17 6.76 -27.44
CA SER A 298 17.19 7.82 -27.59
C SER A 298 17.17 8.80 -26.39
N GLU A 299 18.27 8.73 -25.61
CA GLU A 299 18.86 9.76 -24.77
C GLU A 299 18.25 10.14 -23.38
N LEU A 300 17.38 9.37 -22.76
CA LEU A 300 17.17 9.53 -21.29
C LEU A 300 16.96 8.18 -20.62
N GLN A 301 17.92 7.79 -19.81
CA GLN A 301 17.99 6.54 -19.03
C GLN A 301 16.89 6.38 -17.96
N SER A 302 15.67 6.87 -18.13
CA SER A 302 14.67 6.85 -17.08
C SER A 302 13.21 6.88 -17.54
N ARG A 303 12.83 6.36 -18.72
CA ARG A 303 11.41 6.29 -19.07
C ARG A 303 11.02 4.97 -19.73
N PHE A 304 9.95 4.40 -19.19
CA PHE A 304 9.23 3.17 -19.46
C PHE A 304 9.07 2.80 -20.93
N GLY A 305 9.36 1.55 -21.27
CA GLY A 305 8.85 0.95 -22.49
C GLY A 305 7.33 0.79 -22.38
N ILE A 306 6.59 1.25 -23.41
CA ILE A 306 5.14 1.06 -23.48
C ILE A 306 4.89 -0.40 -23.78
N SER A 307 4.15 -1.06 -22.90
CA SER A 307 3.75 -2.46 -23.04
C SER A 307 2.34 -2.54 -23.60
N TYR A 308 2.17 -3.28 -24.68
CA TYR A 308 0.87 -3.61 -25.24
C TYR A 308 0.51 -5.02 -24.78
N ALA A 309 -0.53 -5.18 -24.00
CA ALA A 309 -1.07 -6.47 -23.65
C ALA A 309 -2.46 -6.63 -24.26
N VAL A 310 -2.70 -7.75 -24.90
CA VAL A 310 -3.98 -8.02 -25.57
C VAL A 310 -4.53 -9.31 -25.02
N PHE A 311 -5.72 -9.24 -24.45
CA PHE A 311 -6.51 -10.40 -24.05
C PHE A 311 -7.64 -10.61 -25.05
N CYS A 312 -7.75 -11.85 -25.56
CA CYS A 312 -8.90 -12.31 -26.33
C CYS A 312 -9.82 -13.17 -25.48
#